data_e6047d810c487cbbba9e998825b9ebb9
#
_entry.id   e6047d810c487cbbba9e998825b9ebb9
#
_cell.length_a   1.000
_cell.length_b   1.000
_cell.length_c   1.000
_cell.angle_alpha   90.00
_cell.angle_beta   90.00
_cell.angle_gamma   90.00
#
_symmetry.space_group_name_H-M   'P 1'
#
loop_
_entity.id
_entity.type
_entity.pdbx_description
1 polymer ?
#
loop_
_entity_poly.entity_id
_entity_poly.type
_entity_poly.pdbx_seq_one_letter_code
_entity_poly.pdbx_strand_id
1 'polypeptide(L)'
;MNLFAPLPQGTRRLLDRVPELIDKTFPLPGRYRSKLPSDVAELSHLLTSGRGERGLSYLGRPNLLSAYLRFFMPWNLYRLCRLLPGLDIALCANDTITDLGCGPFTFAAALWICRPDLRRVPLEFQCIDRSGPALEAGKKFFAALVGATLAAGEQAPWTIRSSKAELGAGRVKPAALVCAANVFNEMYGDISRCSAETLKRNAEKSARLLAGHASAESMILAVEPGFPRCGEFISLLRSALMERGHRPLSPCPHDGDCPLLDHAKAGKKRWCHFAFETNDAPKDLLRLSSSARLPKERAVLSFVFMKKTKAKYAPSPSPGRGSAGMESQALRVISDAFPLPRQRVGRYACSGQGLTLLAGDESSIGKASSGALVDAVFGGGGKRDPKSGALLVEY
;
A
#
# COMPACT_ATOMS: atom_id res chain seq x y z
N MET A 1 -6.75 -0.02 -16.92
CA MET A 1 -5.43 0.21 -16.24
C MET A 1 -5.27 -0.77 -15.09
N ASN A 2 -4.14 -1.49 -14.99
CA ASN A 2 -3.90 -2.44 -13.90
C ASN A 2 -2.96 -1.81 -12.86
N LEU A 3 -3.38 -1.80 -11.59
CA LEU A 3 -2.57 -1.25 -10.49
C LEU A 3 -1.28 -2.03 -10.22
N PHE A 4 -1.27 -3.33 -10.52
CA PHE A 4 -0.17 -4.23 -10.19
C PHE A 4 0.38 -4.91 -11.45
N ALA A 5 0.76 -4.10 -12.44
CA ALA A 5 1.43 -4.61 -13.63
C ALA A 5 2.72 -5.35 -13.26
N PRO A 6 3.17 -6.32 -14.07
CA PRO A 6 4.49 -6.95 -13.90
C PRO A 6 5.59 -5.89 -13.81
N LEU A 7 6.62 -6.18 -13.03
CA LEU A 7 7.75 -5.26 -12.85
C LEU A 7 8.49 -5.02 -14.17
N PRO A 8 8.71 -3.74 -14.56
CA PRO A 8 9.60 -3.42 -15.68
C PRO A 8 11.01 -4.02 -15.43
N GLN A 9 11.68 -4.42 -16.51
CA GLN A 9 12.99 -5.10 -16.41
C GLN A 9 14.02 -4.31 -15.59
N GLY A 10 14.08 -2.97 -15.77
CA GLY A 10 14.98 -2.10 -15.01
C GLY A 10 14.69 -2.11 -13.51
N THR A 11 13.41 -2.03 -13.14
CA THR A 11 12.95 -2.11 -11.74
C THR A 11 13.31 -3.48 -11.14
N ARG A 12 13.05 -4.57 -11.86
CA ARG A 12 13.37 -5.91 -11.42
C ARG A 12 14.86 -6.10 -11.15
N ARG A 13 15.71 -5.66 -12.08
CA ARG A 13 17.20 -5.73 -11.92
C ARG A 13 17.67 -5.00 -10.65
N LEU A 14 17.07 -3.85 -10.32
CA LEU A 14 17.43 -3.12 -9.11
C LEU A 14 16.95 -3.82 -7.86
N LEU A 15 15.72 -4.37 -7.86
CA LEU A 15 15.21 -5.16 -6.74
C LEU A 15 16.05 -6.41 -6.50
N ASP A 16 16.48 -7.10 -7.56
CA ASP A 16 17.37 -8.29 -7.46
C ASP A 16 18.74 -7.95 -6.82
N ARG A 17 19.21 -6.69 -6.95
CA ARG A 17 20.45 -6.21 -6.33
C ARG A 17 20.28 -5.75 -4.88
N VAL A 18 19.06 -5.54 -4.40
CA VAL A 18 18.80 -5.06 -3.02
C VAL A 18 19.46 -5.94 -1.96
N PRO A 19 19.36 -7.28 -1.98
CA PRO A 19 20.03 -8.12 -0.98
C PRO A 19 21.55 -7.94 -0.97
N GLU A 20 22.18 -7.84 -2.12
CA GLU A 20 23.63 -7.58 -2.26
C GLU A 20 24.02 -6.21 -1.70
N LEU A 21 23.25 -5.17 -2.03
CA LEU A 21 23.49 -3.82 -1.51
C LEU A 21 23.34 -3.76 0.01
N ILE A 22 22.37 -4.46 0.58
CA ILE A 22 22.20 -4.58 2.02
C ILE A 22 23.39 -5.29 2.65
N ASP A 23 23.84 -6.39 2.07
CA ASP A 23 24.98 -7.15 2.61
C ASP A 23 26.30 -6.38 2.52
N LYS A 24 26.51 -5.59 1.48
CA LYS A 24 27.66 -4.70 1.35
C LYS A 24 27.61 -3.53 2.35
N THR A 25 26.44 -2.93 2.54
CA THR A 25 26.26 -1.77 3.42
C THR A 25 26.25 -2.16 4.90
N PHE A 26 25.72 -3.32 5.22
CA PHE A 26 25.58 -3.87 6.57
C PHE A 26 26.14 -5.30 6.63
N PRO A 27 27.47 -5.48 6.60
CA PRO A 27 28.06 -6.81 6.61
C PRO A 27 27.59 -7.63 7.80
N LEU A 28 27.17 -8.89 7.55
CA LEU A 28 26.70 -9.81 8.57
C LEU A 28 27.73 -10.94 8.72
N PRO A 29 28.46 -11.03 9.86
CA PRO A 29 29.39 -12.13 10.12
C PRO A 29 28.71 -13.49 10.03
N GLY A 30 29.46 -14.52 9.56
CA GLY A 30 28.92 -15.87 9.30
C GLY A 30 28.13 -16.47 10.47
N ARG A 31 28.62 -16.30 11.71
CA ARG A 31 27.94 -16.76 12.94
C ARG A 31 26.54 -16.15 13.16
N TYR A 32 26.25 -14.97 12.62
CA TYR A 32 24.93 -14.34 12.68
C TYR A 32 24.09 -14.64 11.45
N ARG A 33 24.73 -14.93 10.31
CA ARG A 33 24.03 -15.32 9.08
C ARG A 33 23.23 -16.60 9.26
N SER A 34 23.75 -17.58 9.98
CA SER A 34 23.04 -18.82 10.30
C SER A 34 21.81 -18.62 11.20
N LYS A 35 21.79 -17.55 12.03
CA LYS A 35 20.67 -17.19 12.91
C LYS A 35 19.62 -16.30 12.23
N LEU A 36 19.92 -15.73 11.07
CA LEU A 36 19.02 -14.79 10.39
C LEU A 36 17.60 -15.33 10.16
N PRO A 37 17.38 -16.61 9.75
CA PRO A 37 16.02 -17.13 9.61
C PRO A 37 15.22 -17.13 10.92
N SER A 38 15.85 -17.45 12.05
CA SER A 38 15.19 -17.41 13.37
C SER A 38 14.91 -15.97 13.84
N ASP A 39 15.83 -15.01 13.58
CA ASP A 39 15.61 -13.61 13.89
C ASP A 39 14.46 -13.02 13.04
N VAL A 40 14.33 -13.45 11.79
CA VAL A 40 13.20 -13.09 10.91
C VAL A 40 11.90 -13.66 11.46
N ALA A 41 11.88 -14.92 11.92
CA ALA A 41 10.69 -15.54 12.51
C ALA A 41 10.29 -14.83 13.83
N GLU A 42 11.26 -14.52 14.71
CA GLU A 42 11.04 -13.73 15.94
C GLU A 42 10.42 -12.37 15.61
N LEU A 43 11.02 -11.64 14.67
CA LEU A 43 10.50 -10.33 14.27
C LEU A 43 9.11 -10.44 13.65
N SER A 44 8.84 -11.48 12.84
CA SER A 44 7.52 -11.74 12.30
C SER A 44 6.49 -11.95 13.40
N HIS A 45 6.81 -12.71 14.45
CA HIS A 45 5.96 -12.90 15.60
C HIS A 45 5.65 -11.55 16.29
N LEU A 46 6.67 -10.75 16.59
CA LEU A 46 6.52 -9.43 17.20
C LEU A 46 5.69 -8.45 16.37
N LEU A 47 5.72 -8.56 15.05
CA LEU A 47 4.95 -7.70 14.13
C LEU A 47 3.52 -8.21 13.85
N THR A 48 3.19 -9.42 14.29
CA THR A 48 1.88 -10.06 14.05
C THR A 48 1.20 -10.46 15.36
N SER A 49 1.39 -11.68 15.82
CA SER A 49 0.69 -12.27 16.98
C SER A 49 1.22 -11.78 18.34
N GLY A 50 2.51 -11.46 18.43
CA GLY A 50 3.18 -10.97 19.64
C GLY A 50 3.25 -9.45 19.76
N ARG A 51 2.34 -8.71 19.16
CA ARG A 51 2.38 -7.22 19.16
C ARG A 51 2.36 -6.59 20.54
N GLY A 52 1.71 -7.22 21.51
CA GLY A 52 1.71 -6.79 22.92
C GLY A 52 3.06 -6.93 23.61
N GLU A 53 3.92 -7.83 23.12
CA GLU A 53 5.27 -8.09 23.66
C GLU A 53 6.33 -7.18 23.01
N ARG A 54 5.94 -6.49 21.94
CA ARG A 54 6.82 -5.60 21.18
C ARG A 54 7.10 -4.33 21.96
N GLY A 55 8.32 -4.16 22.44
CA GLY A 55 8.79 -2.88 22.98
C GLY A 55 8.78 -1.80 21.89
N LEU A 56 8.57 -0.54 22.29
CA LEU A 56 8.53 0.62 21.36
C LEU A 56 9.80 0.77 20.51
N SER A 57 10.92 0.20 20.94
CA SER A 57 12.24 0.30 20.31
C SER A 57 12.78 -1.04 19.79
N TYR A 58 11.94 -1.92 19.26
CA TYR A 58 12.39 -3.25 18.80
C TYR A 58 13.49 -3.18 17.71
N LEU A 59 13.48 -2.15 16.85
CA LEU A 59 14.55 -1.91 15.87
C LEU A 59 15.85 -1.37 16.50
N GLY A 60 15.89 -1.11 17.81
CA GLY A 60 17.12 -0.86 18.55
C GLY A 60 17.94 -2.12 18.82
N ARG A 61 17.35 -3.32 18.68
CA ARG A 61 18.05 -4.60 18.79
C ARG A 61 18.75 -4.93 17.48
N PRO A 62 20.10 -5.10 17.44
CA PRO A 62 20.85 -5.26 16.18
C PRO A 62 20.40 -6.44 15.34
N ASN A 63 20.05 -7.58 15.96
CA ASN A 63 19.54 -8.77 15.28
C ASN A 63 18.19 -8.49 14.60
N LEU A 64 17.27 -7.81 15.28
CA LEU A 64 15.95 -7.49 14.71
C LEU A 64 16.04 -6.42 13.63
N LEU A 65 16.91 -5.41 13.78
CA LEU A 65 17.19 -4.47 12.70
C LEU A 65 17.78 -5.18 11.47
N SER A 66 18.72 -6.10 11.67
CA SER A 66 19.30 -6.92 10.60
C SER A 66 18.23 -7.76 9.89
N ALA A 67 17.34 -8.42 10.64
CA ALA A 67 16.22 -9.17 10.11
C ALA A 67 15.23 -8.27 9.33
N TYR A 68 14.94 -7.07 9.86
CA TYR A 68 14.08 -6.11 9.19
C TYR A 68 14.67 -5.68 7.83
N LEU A 69 15.94 -5.27 7.81
CA LEU A 69 16.61 -4.82 6.60
C LEU A 69 16.70 -5.91 5.51
N ARG A 70 16.84 -7.19 5.89
CA ARG A 70 17.01 -8.30 4.94
C ARG A 70 15.73 -9.01 4.55
N PHE A 71 14.64 -8.82 5.30
CA PHE A 71 13.38 -9.49 5.03
C PHE A 71 12.21 -8.52 4.86
N PHE A 72 11.87 -7.74 5.89
CA PHE A 72 10.66 -6.90 5.85
C PHE A 72 10.80 -5.72 4.89
N MET A 73 11.93 -5.02 4.93
CA MET A 73 12.19 -3.92 4.01
C MET A 73 12.18 -4.36 2.54
N PRO A 74 12.87 -5.43 2.11
CA PRO A 74 12.80 -5.91 0.73
C PRO A 74 11.40 -6.34 0.29
N TRP A 75 10.61 -7.01 1.16
CA TRP A 75 9.23 -7.33 0.85
C TRP A 75 8.35 -6.09 0.70
N ASN A 76 8.57 -5.06 1.52
CA ASN A 76 7.84 -3.79 1.42
C ASN A 76 8.29 -3.01 0.16
N LEU A 77 9.58 -3.00 -0.17
CA LEU A 77 10.08 -2.46 -1.45
C LEU A 77 9.41 -3.14 -2.64
N TYR A 78 9.36 -4.46 -2.65
CA TYR A 78 8.71 -5.22 -3.71
C TYR A 78 7.23 -4.84 -3.86
N ARG A 79 6.46 -4.79 -2.75
CA ARG A 79 5.04 -4.37 -2.78
C ARG A 79 4.86 -2.95 -3.31
N LEU A 80 5.67 -2.01 -2.84
CA LEU A 80 5.61 -0.61 -3.28
C LEU A 80 6.02 -0.48 -4.74
N CYS A 81 7.05 -1.17 -5.21
CA CYS A 81 7.46 -1.16 -6.61
C CYS A 81 6.41 -1.76 -7.55
N ARG A 82 5.56 -2.67 -7.06
CA ARG A 82 4.40 -3.20 -7.81
C ARG A 82 3.22 -2.21 -7.82
N LEU A 83 3.06 -1.39 -6.78
CA LEU A 83 1.95 -0.45 -6.62
C LEU A 83 2.22 0.90 -7.27
N LEU A 84 3.38 1.52 -6.97
CA LEU A 84 3.64 2.93 -7.30
C LEU A 84 3.58 3.26 -8.81
N PRO A 85 4.01 2.39 -9.74
CA PRO A 85 3.87 2.67 -11.18
C PRO A 85 2.42 2.72 -11.66
N GLY A 86 1.49 2.07 -10.94
CA GLY A 86 0.06 2.08 -11.23
C GLY A 86 -0.69 3.29 -10.64
N LEU A 87 0.01 4.18 -9.92
CA LEU A 87 -0.57 5.39 -9.32
C LEU A 87 -0.17 6.63 -10.12
N ASP A 88 -1.13 7.53 -10.32
CA ASP A 88 -0.90 8.83 -10.95
C ASP A 88 -0.23 9.81 -9.94
N ILE A 89 1.03 9.54 -9.62
CA ILE A 89 1.85 10.39 -8.77
C ILE A 89 2.55 11.44 -9.65
N ALA A 90 1.99 12.64 -9.67
CA ALA A 90 2.55 13.80 -10.37
C ALA A 90 3.36 14.66 -9.40
N LEU A 91 4.67 14.74 -9.58
CA LEU A 91 5.59 15.53 -8.78
C LEU A 91 6.42 16.44 -9.68
N CYS A 92 6.57 17.68 -9.25
CA CYS A 92 7.34 18.72 -9.92
C CYS A 92 8.67 18.99 -9.19
N ALA A 93 9.56 19.73 -9.83
CA ALA A 93 10.81 20.17 -9.22
C ALA A 93 10.54 20.95 -7.92
N ASN A 94 11.31 20.65 -6.88
CA ASN A 94 11.23 21.23 -5.54
C ASN A 94 9.96 20.86 -4.74
N ASP A 95 9.18 19.91 -5.21
CA ASP A 95 8.11 19.35 -4.42
C ASP A 95 8.64 18.65 -3.17
N THR A 96 7.93 18.86 -2.07
CA THR A 96 8.20 18.21 -0.80
C THR A 96 7.38 16.94 -0.68
N ILE A 97 8.02 15.85 -0.24
CA ILE A 97 7.40 14.56 0.10
C ILE A 97 7.60 14.34 1.59
N THR A 98 6.54 14.09 2.33
CA THR A 98 6.61 13.69 3.74
C THR A 98 6.35 12.19 3.86
N ASP A 99 7.32 11.44 4.39
CA ASP A 99 7.23 10.01 4.66
C ASP A 99 7.11 9.77 6.18
N LEU A 100 5.90 9.47 6.62
CA LEU A 100 5.56 9.26 8.04
C LEU A 100 5.78 7.80 8.42
N GLY A 101 6.64 7.56 9.41
CA GLY A 101 7.08 6.21 9.79
C GLY A 101 7.94 5.58 8.70
N CYS A 102 8.86 6.37 8.15
CA CYS A 102 9.67 6.01 7.00
C CYS A 102 10.58 4.79 7.21
N GLY A 103 10.81 4.38 8.47
CA GLY A 103 11.75 3.30 8.79
C GLY A 103 13.12 3.54 8.16
N PRO A 104 13.70 2.54 7.47
CA PRO A 104 14.95 2.69 6.73
C PRO A 104 14.73 3.27 5.32
N PHE A 105 13.91 4.31 5.18
CA PHE A 105 13.60 5.02 3.92
C PHE A 105 12.99 4.14 2.84
N THR A 106 12.13 3.20 3.26
CA THR A 106 11.56 2.18 2.36
C THR A 106 10.77 2.81 1.22
N PHE A 107 9.95 3.84 1.48
CA PHE A 107 9.16 4.51 0.45
C PHE A 107 10.04 5.30 -0.53
N ALA A 108 11.00 6.09 -0.03
CA ALA A 108 11.94 6.83 -0.87
C ALA A 108 12.74 5.90 -1.78
N ALA A 109 13.22 4.76 -1.23
CA ALA A 109 13.93 3.75 -2.00
C ALA A 109 13.04 3.08 -3.06
N ALA A 110 11.79 2.75 -2.71
CA ALA A 110 10.84 2.19 -3.67
C ALA A 110 10.56 3.15 -4.83
N LEU A 111 10.33 4.43 -4.53
CA LEU A 111 10.10 5.47 -5.53
C LEU A 111 11.33 5.62 -6.44
N TRP A 112 12.55 5.62 -5.86
CA TRP A 112 13.80 5.65 -6.62
C TRP A 112 13.94 4.45 -7.57
N ILE A 113 13.58 3.25 -7.10
CA ILE A 113 13.70 2.02 -7.88
C ILE A 113 12.71 1.99 -9.04
N CYS A 114 11.42 2.30 -8.79
CA CYS A 114 10.34 2.04 -9.74
C CYS A 114 9.85 3.27 -10.54
N ARG A 115 10.34 4.49 -10.22
CA ARG A 115 10.01 5.73 -10.95
C ARG A 115 11.29 6.40 -11.48
N PRO A 116 11.92 5.81 -12.52
CA PRO A 116 13.15 6.36 -13.11
C PRO A 116 12.98 7.77 -13.68
N ASP A 117 11.75 8.13 -14.06
CA ASP A 117 11.38 9.48 -14.49
C ASP A 117 11.60 10.55 -13.40
N LEU A 118 11.42 10.19 -12.13
CA LEU A 118 11.60 11.12 -11.00
C LEU A 118 13.05 11.25 -10.54
N ARG A 119 13.97 10.35 -10.93
CA ARG A 119 15.37 10.39 -10.46
C ARG A 119 16.12 11.66 -10.82
N ARG A 120 15.70 12.36 -11.89
CA ARG A 120 16.30 13.63 -12.34
C ARG A 120 15.51 14.86 -11.91
N VAL A 121 14.37 14.68 -11.25
CA VAL A 121 13.55 15.77 -10.72
C VAL A 121 14.08 16.13 -9.33
N PRO A 122 14.47 17.37 -9.03
CA PRO A 122 14.85 17.79 -7.69
C PRO A 122 13.64 17.65 -6.73
N LEU A 123 13.77 16.82 -5.69
CA LEU A 123 12.71 16.57 -4.70
C LEU A 123 13.27 16.71 -3.28
N GLU A 124 12.43 17.17 -2.36
CA GLU A 124 12.74 17.23 -0.93
C GLU A 124 11.96 16.18 -0.17
N PHE A 125 12.66 15.29 0.55
CA PHE A 125 12.04 14.32 1.44
C PHE A 125 12.16 14.75 2.90
N GLN A 126 11.04 14.70 3.64
CA GLN A 126 10.94 14.80 5.08
C GLN A 126 10.61 13.41 5.62
N CYS A 127 11.63 12.67 6.02
CA CYS A 127 11.53 11.31 6.54
C CYS A 127 11.41 11.34 8.07
N ILE A 128 10.28 10.93 8.62
CA ILE A 128 10.01 10.98 10.06
C ILE A 128 9.83 9.56 10.60
N ASP A 129 10.62 9.19 11.60
CA ASP A 129 10.49 7.92 12.30
C ASP A 129 10.98 8.04 13.74
N ARG A 130 10.42 7.26 14.65
CA ARG A 130 10.87 7.21 16.05
C ARG A 130 12.17 6.42 16.26
N SER A 131 12.53 5.53 15.32
CA SER A 131 13.69 4.67 15.40
C SER A 131 14.94 5.33 14.79
N GLY A 132 15.82 5.88 15.63
CA GLY A 132 17.11 6.39 15.17
C GLY A 132 17.95 5.36 14.41
N PRO A 133 18.08 4.10 14.89
CA PRO A 133 18.79 3.05 14.14
C PRO A 133 18.21 2.77 12.75
N ALA A 134 16.87 2.81 12.57
CA ALA A 134 16.25 2.64 11.26
C ALA A 134 16.57 3.83 10.33
N LEU A 135 16.51 5.06 10.84
CA LEU A 135 16.87 6.27 10.08
C LEU A 135 18.32 6.22 9.59
N GLU A 136 19.27 5.87 10.47
CA GLU A 136 20.68 5.75 10.09
C GLU A 136 20.92 4.62 9.08
N ALA A 137 20.22 3.49 9.23
CA ALA A 137 20.26 2.42 8.24
C ALA A 137 19.70 2.91 6.89
N GLY A 138 18.60 3.65 6.93
CA GLY A 138 17.98 4.24 5.73
C GLY A 138 18.92 5.16 4.96
N LYS A 139 19.61 6.07 5.64
CA LYS A 139 20.62 6.96 5.02
C LYS A 139 21.69 6.18 4.28
N LYS A 140 22.28 5.17 4.96
CA LYS A 140 23.34 4.35 4.38
C LYS A 140 22.86 3.52 3.19
N PHE A 141 21.70 2.86 3.34
CA PHE A 141 21.12 2.05 2.27
C PHE A 141 20.74 2.92 1.05
N PHE A 142 20.08 4.06 1.27
CA PHE A 142 19.67 4.93 0.17
C PHE A 142 20.89 5.49 -0.59
N ALA A 143 21.95 5.90 0.11
CA ALA A 143 23.21 6.32 -0.52
C ALA A 143 23.84 5.21 -1.37
N ALA A 144 23.86 3.97 -0.86
CA ALA A 144 24.35 2.82 -1.62
C ALA A 144 23.49 2.51 -2.85
N LEU A 145 22.15 2.62 -2.72
CA LEU A 145 21.21 2.42 -3.83
C LEU A 145 21.41 3.49 -4.92
N VAL A 146 21.53 4.74 -4.55
CA VAL A 146 21.79 5.86 -5.48
C VAL A 146 23.13 5.65 -6.20
N GLY A 147 24.21 5.39 -5.46
CA GLY A 147 25.53 5.14 -6.04
C GLY A 147 25.60 3.93 -6.97
N ALA A 148 24.68 2.96 -6.80
CA ALA A 148 24.57 1.80 -7.69
C ALA A 148 23.76 2.07 -8.98
N THR A 149 23.14 3.24 -9.11
CA THR A 149 22.21 3.57 -10.21
C THR A 149 22.63 4.80 -11.01
N LEU A 150 23.41 5.69 -10.45
CA LEU A 150 23.93 6.88 -11.12
C LEU A 150 25.32 6.61 -11.72
N ALA A 151 25.69 7.40 -12.71
CA ALA A 151 27.04 7.40 -13.26
C ALA A 151 28.06 7.93 -12.23
N ALA A 152 29.31 7.54 -12.38
CA ALA A 152 30.37 8.01 -11.50
C ALA A 152 30.46 9.55 -11.52
N GLY A 153 30.38 10.18 -10.34
CA GLY A 153 30.39 11.63 -10.19
C GLY A 153 29.01 12.32 -10.31
N GLU A 154 27.99 11.62 -10.75
CA GLU A 154 26.60 12.14 -10.77
C GLU A 154 26.02 12.18 -9.36
N GLN A 155 25.38 13.29 -8.99
CA GLN A 155 24.70 13.43 -7.71
C GLN A 155 23.18 13.31 -7.89
N ALA A 156 22.52 12.63 -6.92
CA ALA A 156 21.07 12.59 -6.90
C ALA A 156 20.51 13.98 -6.60
N PRO A 157 19.51 14.44 -7.35
CA PRO A 157 18.89 15.73 -7.10
C PRO A 157 17.90 15.69 -5.90
N TRP A 158 17.78 14.54 -5.23
CA TRP A 158 16.89 14.38 -4.06
C TRP A 158 17.60 14.76 -2.77
N THR A 159 16.99 15.66 -2.01
CA THR A 159 17.44 16.02 -0.66
C THR A 159 16.62 15.27 0.36
N ILE A 160 17.22 14.35 1.14
CA ILE A 160 16.54 13.61 2.20
C ILE A 160 16.92 14.19 3.57
N ARG A 161 15.94 14.76 4.25
CA ARG A 161 16.03 15.21 5.64
C ARG A 161 15.31 14.21 6.53
N SER A 162 15.99 13.69 7.56
CA SER A 162 15.40 12.75 8.50
C SER A 162 15.29 13.35 9.89
N SER A 163 14.19 13.07 10.56
CA SER A 163 13.91 13.51 11.91
C SER A 163 13.48 12.32 12.78
N LYS A 164 14.18 12.13 13.91
CA LYS A 164 13.75 11.18 14.95
C LYS A 164 12.66 11.86 15.77
N ALA A 165 11.41 11.48 15.52
CA ALA A 165 10.25 12.05 16.20
C ALA A 165 9.07 11.07 16.21
N GLU A 166 8.16 11.27 17.17
CA GLU A 166 6.83 10.65 17.13
C GLU A 166 6.00 11.32 16.02
N LEU A 167 5.10 10.53 15.41
CA LEU A 167 4.24 11.03 14.35
C LEU A 167 3.32 12.15 14.87
N GLY A 168 3.32 13.29 14.18
CA GLY A 168 2.58 14.48 14.58
C GLY A 168 3.33 15.43 15.51
N ALA A 169 4.56 15.10 15.92
CA ALA A 169 5.41 16.00 16.68
C ALA A 169 6.16 16.96 15.74
N GLY A 170 6.13 18.24 16.07
CA GLY A 170 6.87 19.28 15.35
C GLY A 170 6.14 19.87 14.14
N ARG A 171 6.68 21.00 13.64
CA ARG A 171 6.23 21.63 12.40
C ARG A 171 7.08 21.10 11.24
N VAL A 172 6.44 20.63 10.20
CA VAL A 172 7.06 20.25 8.93
C VAL A 172 6.55 21.15 7.80
N LYS A 173 7.36 21.29 6.76
CA LYS A 173 6.95 22.00 5.54
C LYS A 173 5.77 21.24 4.91
N PRO A 174 4.68 21.93 4.50
CA PRO A 174 3.57 21.27 3.80
C PRO A 174 4.06 20.53 2.55
N ALA A 175 3.58 19.32 2.34
CA ALA A 175 4.07 18.42 1.30
C ALA A 175 3.08 18.29 0.13
N ALA A 176 3.62 18.14 -1.09
CA ALA A 176 2.87 17.79 -2.28
C ALA A 176 2.40 16.31 -2.24
N LEU A 177 3.18 15.45 -1.59
CA LEU A 177 2.83 14.06 -1.32
C LEU A 177 3.11 13.71 0.14
N VAL A 178 2.10 13.20 0.84
CA VAL A 178 2.24 12.63 2.19
C VAL A 178 2.07 11.12 2.08
N CYS A 179 3.06 10.37 2.53
CA CYS A 179 3.04 8.92 2.54
C CYS A 179 3.07 8.37 3.97
N ALA A 180 2.34 7.28 4.20
CA ALA A 180 2.45 6.43 5.38
C ALA A 180 2.31 4.97 4.95
N ALA A 181 3.41 4.20 5.01
CA ALA A 181 3.44 2.82 4.54
C ALA A 181 3.77 1.84 5.68
N ASN A 182 2.82 0.98 6.03
CA ASN A 182 2.90 -0.01 7.12
C ASN A 182 3.14 0.62 8.51
N VAL A 183 2.52 1.74 8.78
CA VAL A 183 2.73 2.56 9.99
C VAL A 183 1.57 2.43 10.97
N PHE A 184 0.34 2.56 10.49
CA PHE A 184 -0.82 2.64 11.37
C PHE A 184 -1.13 1.31 12.06
N ASN A 185 -0.84 0.19 11.40
CA ASN A 185 -0.93 -1.13 12.01
C ASN A 185 0.07 -1.32 13.15
N GLU A 186 1.13 -0.50 13.21
CA GLU A 186 2.11 -0.50 14.29
C GLU A 186 1.80 0.57 15.34
N MET A 187 1.31 1.73 14.92
CA MET A 187 1.05 2.89 15.76
C MET A 187 -0.05 2.63 16.79
N TYR A 188 -1.08 1.89 16.43
CA TYR A 188 -2.26 1.64 17.26
C TYR A 188 -2.24 0.30 18.00
N GLY A 189 -1.09 -0.31 18.16
CA GLY A 189 -0.95 -1.59 18.84
C GLY A 189 -1.55 -2.75 18.05
N ASP A 190 -2.28 -3.65 18.73
CA ASP A 190 -2.92 -4.77 18.05
C ASP A 190 -4.26 -4.36 17.42
N ILE A 191 -4.18 -3.82 16.21
CA ILE A 191 -5.35 -3.39 15.44
C ILE A 191 -6.36 -4.53 15.20
N SER A 192 -5.92 -5.81 15.26
CA SER A 192 -6.79 -6.96 15.06
C SER A 192 -7.81 -7.15 16.19
N ARG A 193 -7.49 -6.62 17.39
CA ARG A 193 -8.33 -6.69 18.60
C ARG A 193 -9.10 -5.41 18.90
N CYS A 194 -8.92 -4.35 18.09
CA CYS A 194 -9.63 -3.10 18.28
C CYS A 194 -11.14 -3.27 18.04
N SER A 195 -11.97 -2.59 18.86
CA SER A 195 -13.40 -2.44 18.56
C SER A 195 -13.60 -1.63 17.26
N ALA A 196 -14.77 -1.75 16.63
CA ALA A 196 -15.10 -0.98 15.42
C ALA A 196 -15.04 0.53 15.68
N GLU A 197 -15.51 0.97 16.86
CA GLU A 197 -15.47 2.38 17.26
C GLU A 197 -14.03 2.88 17.44
N THR A 198 -13.18 2.10 18.11
CA THR A 198 -11.76 2.43 18.28
C THR A 198 -11.06 2.51 16.94
N LEU A 199 -11.35 1.58 16.03
CA LEU A 199 -10.79 1.57 14.67
C LEU A 199 -11.19 2.82 13.90
N LYS A 200 -12.46 3.23 13.95
CA LYS A 200 -12.97 4.46 13.34
C LYS A 200 -12.26 5.69 13.90
N ARG A 201 -12.16 5.82 15.22
CA ARG A 201 -11.46 6.91 15.90
C ARG A 201 -9.99 6.99 15.50
N ASN A 202 -9.33 5.85 15.37
CA ASN A 202 -7.94 5.78 14.91
C ASN A 202 -7.80 6.22 13.45
N ALA A 203 -8.72 5.84 12.58
CA ALA A 203 -8.75 6.30 11.18
C ALA A 203 -8.96 7.82 11.08
N GLU A 204 -9.86 8.40 11.88
CA GLU A 204 -10.07 9.85 11.95
C GLU A 204 -8.84 10.61 12.46
N LYS A 205 -8.14 10.07 13.49
CA LYS A 205 -6.86 10.62 13.99
C LYS A 205 -5.79 10.59 12.89
N SER A 206 -5.67 9.47 12.18
CA SER A 206 -4.71 9.31 11.09
C SER A 206 -5.03 10.24 9.91
N ALA A 207 -6.30 10.44 9.58
CA ALA A 207 -6.72 11.40 8.56
C ALA A 207 -6.33 12.85 8.93
N ARG A 208 -6.51 13.24 10.22
CA ARG A 208 -6.04 14.55 10.71
C ARG A 208 -4.54 14.69 10.61
N LEU A 209 -3.80 13.65 11.00
CA LEU A 209 -2.34 13.62 10.93
C LEU A 209 -1.85 13.81 9.49
N LEU A 210 -2.33 12.98 8.56
CA LEU A 210 -1.95 13.04 7.15
C LEU A 210 -2.30 14.39 6.52
N ALA A 211 -3.54 14.87 6.74
CA ALA A 211 -4.01 16.16 6.21
C ALA A 211 -3.24 17.35 6.81
N GLY A 212 -2.74 17.24 8.04
CA GLY A 212 -1.93 18.27 8.70
C GLY A 212 -0.55 18.47 8.07
N HIS A 213 -0.02 17.47 7.36
CA HIS A 213 1.24 17.56 6.61
C HIS A 213 1.04 17.94 5.14
N ALA A 214 -0.18 17.98 4.67
CA ALA A 214 -0.55 18.10 3.27
C ALA A 214 -0.65 19.58 2.82
N SER A 215 -0.15 19.91 1.65
CA SER A 215 -0.36 21.21 1.00
C SER A 215 -1.76 21.34 0.38
N ALA A 216 -2.07 22.49 -0.22
CA ALA A 216 -3.41 22.77 -0.77
C ALA A 216 -3.84 21.85 -1.92
N GLU A 217 -2.90 21.32 -2.69
CA GLU A 217 -3.16 20.44 -3.84
C GLU A 217 -2.45 19.08 -3.70
N SER A 218 -2.24 18.66 -2.47
CA SER A 218 -1.45 17.49 -2.12
C SER A 218 -2.12 16.17 -2.46
N MET A 219 -1.26 15.16 -2.61
CA MET A 219 -1.62 13.76 -2.64
C MET A 219 -1.33 13.11 -1.28
N ILE A 220 -2.15 12.13 -0.90
CA ILE A 220 -1.95 11.31 0.30
C ILE A 220 -1.97 9.84 -0.12
N LEU A 221 -0.94 9.11 0.25
CA LEU A 221 -0.83 7.67 0.06
C LEU A 221 -0.71 6.98 1.41
N ALA A 222 -1.68 6.14 1.77
CA ALA A 222 -1.57 5.24 2.90
C ALA A 222 -1.59 3.79 2.42
N VAL A 223 -0.62 2.99 2.85
CA VAL A 223 -0.48 1.57 2.49
C VAL A 223 -0.34 0.76 3.77
N GLU A 224 -1.14 -0.28 3.92
CA GLU A 224 -1.15 -1.16 5.08
C GLU A 224 -1.13 -2.64 4.64
N PRO A 225 -0.78 -3.58 5.53
CA PRO A 225 -0.90 -5.00 5.23
C PRO A 225 -2.33 -5.39 4.83
N GLY A 226 -2.47 -6.36 3.90
CA GLY A 226 -3.76 -6.73 3.33
C GLY A 226 -4.65 -7.64 4.19
N PHE A 227 -4.54 -7.63 5.53
CA PHE A 227 -5.43 -8.42 6.39
C PHE A 227 -6.74 -7.67 6.76
N PRO A 228 -7.79 -8.37 7.20
CA PRO A 228 -9.15 -7.80 7.31
C PRO A 228 -9.24 -6.46 8.03
N ARG A 229 -8.64 -6.36 9.21
CA ARG A 229 -8.71 -5.13 10.03
C ARG A 229 -7.95 -3.96 9.43
N CYS A 230 -6.84 -4.21 8.73
CA CYS A 230 -6.14 -3.15 8.00
C CYS A 230 -6.93 -2.67 6.79
N GLY A 231 -7.59 -3.57 6.05
CA GLY A 231 -8.47 -3.18 4.95
C GLY A 231 -9.68 -2.37 5.42
N GLU A 232 -10.29 -2.74 6.56
CA GLU A 232 -11.35 -1.96 7.20
C GLU A 232 -10.85 -0.58 7.62
N PHE A 233 -9.67 -0.52 8.27
CA PHE A 233 -9.03 0.74 8.64
C PHE A 233 -8.77 1.65 7.43
N ILE A 234 -8.24 1.12 6.32
CA ILE A 234 -8.00 1.89 5.09
C ILE A 234 -9.32 2.42 4.52
N SER A 235 -10.40 1.63 4.57
CA SER A 235 -11.72 2.09 4.11
C SER A 235 -12.27 3.23 5.00
N LEU A 236 -12.11 3.13 6.31
CA LEU A 236 -12.48 4.19 7.27
C LEU A 236 -11.61 5.44 7.09
N LEU A 237 -10.29 5.26 6.88
CA LEU A 237 -9.35 6.35 6.61
C LEU A 237 -9.73 7.11 5.32
N ARG A 238 -10.12 6.38 4.27
CA ARG A 238 -10.65 6.98 3.05
C ARG A 238 -11.83 7.90 3.35
N SER A 239 -12.83 7.41 4.07
CA SER A 239 -14.02 8.21 4.42
C SER A 239 -13.64 9.47 5.23
N ALA A 240 -12.77 9.32 6.23
CA ALA A 240 -12.31 10.44 7.05
C ALA A 240 -11.46 11.47 6.27
N LEU A 241 -10.74 11.06 5.23
CA LEU A 241 -10.02 11.97 4.33
C LEU A 241 -10.98 12.67 3.36
N MET A 242 -12.03 12.01 2.91
CA MET A 242 -13.07 12.63 2.06
C MET A 242 -13.81 13.75 2.81
N GLU A 243 -14.13 13.56 4.09
CA GLU A 243 -14.69 14.61 4.96
C GLU A 243 -13.76 15.82 5.09
N ARG A 244 -12.47 15.67 4.78
CA ARG A 244 -11.46 16.74 4.79
C ARG A 244 -11.14 17.30 3.41
N GLY A 245 -11.98 16.99 2.42
CA GLY A 245 -11.88 17.52 1.07
C GLY A 245 -10.86 16.82 0.17
N HIS A 246 -10.48 15.57 0.50
CA HIS A 246 -9.69 14.75 -0.39
C HIS A 246 -10.60 13.82 -1.21
N ARG A 247 -10.26 13.59 -2.48
CA ARG A 247 -10.96 12.64 -3.35
C ARG A 247 -10.10 11.43 -3.65
N PRO A 248 -10.66 10.21 -3.71
CA PRO A 248 -9.92 9.03 -4.08
C PRO A 248 -9.48 9.07 -5.54
N LEU A 249 -8.17 8.83 -5.77
CA LEU A 249 -7.60 8.58 -7.08
C LEU A 249 -7.48 7.07 -7.34
N SER A 250 -7.17 6.32 -6.29
CA SER A 250 -7.02 4.86 -6.30
C SER A 250 -7.18 4.29 -4.90
N PRO A 251 -7.64 3.05 -4.76
CA PRO A 251 -8.10 2.12 -5.78
C PRO A 251 -9.54 2.39 -6.23
N CYS A 252 -10.29 3.22 -5.47
CA CYS A 252 -11.71 3.43 -5.70
C CYS A 252 -11.96 4.15 -7.03
N PRO A 253 -12.83 3.63 -7.91
CA PRO A 253 -13.23 4.30 -9.13
C PRO A 253 -14.35 5.32 -8.89
N HIS A 254 -14.74 5.58 -7.64
CA HIS A 254 -15.83 6.46 -7.22
C HIS A 254 -15.51 7.16 -5.90
N ASP A 255 -16.22 8.24 -5.63
CA ASP A 255 -16.17 9.03 -4.40
C ASP A 255 -17.41 8.85 -3.48
N GLY A 256 -18.31 7.93 -3.79
CA GLY A 256 -19.39 7.50 -2.90
C GLY A 256 -18.91 6.66 -1.70
N ASP A 257 -19.82 6.24 -0.84
CA ASP A 257 -19.54 5.42 0.33
C ASP A 257 -18.85 4.09 -0.04
N CYS A 258 -17.99 3.61 0.87
CA CYS A 258 -17.32 2.33 0.65
C CYS A 258 -18.26 1.15 0.90
N PRO A 259 -18.63 0.38 -0.13
CA PRO A 259 -19.60 -0.70 0.02
C PRO A 259 -19.11 -1.83 0.93
N LEU A 260 -17.82 -1.95 1.14
CA LEU A 260 -17.23 -2.98 2.00
C LEU A 260 -17.39 -2.68 3.49
N LEU A 261 -17.55 -1.41 3.89
CA LEU A 261 -17.86 -1.03 5.27
C LEU A 261 -19.26 -1.50 5.67
N ASP A 262 -20.24 -1.42 4.79
CA ASP A 262 -21.58 -1.92 5.05
C ASP A 262 -21.63 -3.45 5.12
N HIS A 263 -20.84 -4.13 4.30
CA HIS A 263 -20.69 -5.59 4.40
C HIS A 263 -20.02 -6.03 5.71
N ALA A 264 -19.07 -5.26 6.24
CA ALA A 264 -18.47 -5.53 7.54
C ALA A 264 -19.50 -5.43 8.68
N LYS A 265 -20.36 -4.40 8.66
CA LYS A 265 -21.49 -4.24 9.60
C LYS A 265 -22.48 -5.40 9.54
N ALA A 266 -22.70 -5.96 8.36
CA ALA A 266 -23.58 -7.13 8.17
C ALA A 266 -22.92 -8.48 8.54
N GLY A 267 -21.76 -8.48 9.20
CA GLY A 267 -21.03 -9.69 9.60
C GLY A 267 -20.36 -10.45 8.45
N LYS A 268 -20.36 -9.89 7.24
CA LYS A 268 -19.69 -10.47 6.07
C LYS A 268 -18.23 -10.08 6.08
N LYS A 269 -17.34 -11.07 6.18
CA LYS A 269 -15.87 -10.86 6.24
C LYS A 269 -15.28 -10.51 4.88
N ARG A 270 -15.58 -9.32 4.35
CA ARG A 270 -14.96 -8.78 3.13
C ARG A 270 -14.31 -7.45 3.43
N TRP A 271 -13.13 -7.25 2.89
CA TRP A 271 -12.37 -6.02 3.08
C TRP A 271 -11.64 -5.64 1.80
N CYS A 272 -11.31 -4.36 1.66
CA CYS A 272 -10.55 -3.87 0.51
C CYS A 272 -9.10 -4.30 0.64
N HIS A 273 -8.65 -5.18 -0.25
CA HIS A 273 -7.27 -5.60 -0.35
C HIS A 273 -6.95 -6.05 -1.78
N PHE A 274 -5.68 -6.08 -2.08
CA PHE A 274 -5.16 -6.52 -3.38
C PHE A 274 -4.08 -7.55 -3.15
N ALA A 275 -4.09 -8.58 -3.98
CA ALA A 275 -3.13 -9.65 -3.93
C ALA A 275 -2.57 -9.93 -5.34
N PHE A 276 -1.28 -10.20 -5.42
CA PHE A 276 -0.59 -10.52 -6.67
C PHE A 276 0.52 -11.53 -6.41
N GLU A 277 0.83 -12.31 -7.46
CA GLU A 277 1.86 -13.34 -7.43
C GLU A 277 3.25 -12.75 -7.17
N THR A 278 4.11 -13.53 -6.53
CA THR A 278 5.48 -13.13 -6.17
C THR A 278 6.55 -13.84 -7.01
N ASN A 279 6.17 -14.44 -8.13
CA ASN A 279 7.07 -15.22 -8.99
C ASN A 279 8.25 -14.41 -9.56
N ASP A 280 8.10 -13.09 -9.63
CA ASP A 280 9.11 -12.14 -10.06
C ASP A 280 9.83 -11.40 -8.90
N ALA A 281 9.64 -11.86 -7.66
CA ALA A 281 10.37 -11.36 -6.51
C ALA A 281 11.82 -11.84 -6.50
N PRO A 282 12.76 -11.10 -5.86
CA PRO A 282 14.15 -11.50 -5.76
C PRO A 282 14.34 -12.92 -5.19
N LYS A 283 15.11 -13.77 -5.87
CA LYS A 283 15.29 -15.18 -5.49
C LYS A 283 15.88 -15.35 -4.10
N ASP A 284 16.79 -14.46 -3.67
CA ASP A 284 17.38 -14.52 -2.34
C ASP A 284 16.34 -14.20 -1.25
N LEU A 285 15.42 -13.28 -1.53
CA LEU A 285 14.31 -12.98 -0.62
C LEU A 285 13.34 -14.16 -0.50
N LEU A 286 13.03 -14.84 -1.60
CA LEU A 286 12.21 -16.06 -1.59
C LEU A 286 12.89 -17.18 -0.82
N ARG A 287 14.21 -17.39 -0.99
CA ARG A 287 14.99 -18.39 -0.24
C ARG A 287 15.00 -18.09 1.26
N LEU A 288 15.22 -16.83 1.65
CA LEU A 288 15.16 -16.42 3.07
C LEU A 288 13.76 -16.63 3.65
N SER A 289 12.71 -16.35 2.88
CA SER A 289 11.32 -16.59 3.29
C SER A 289 11.07 -18.06 3.60
N SER A 290 11.51 -18.95 2.73
CA SER A 290 11.39 -20.41 2.93
C SER A 290 12.20 -20.87 4.15
N SER A 291 13.45 -20.40 4.30
CA SER A 291 14.32 -20.73 5.43
C SER A 291 13.76 -20.25 6.78
N ALA A 292 13.09 -19.10 6.80
CA ALA A 292 12.41 -18.56 7.97
C ALA A 292 11.02 -19.20 8.23
N ARG A 293 10.60 -20.16 7.42
CA ARG A 293 9.25 -20.78 7.43
C ARG A 293 8.12 -19.77 7.25
N LEU A 294 8.37 -18.73 6.48
CA LEU A 294 7.42 -17.67 6.12
C LEU A 294 7.30 -17.57 4.59
N PRO A 295 6.93 -18.66 3.89
CA PRO A 295 6.83 -18.64 2.44
C PRO A 295 5.81 -17.58 2.01
N LYS A 296 6.08 -16.93 0.88
CA LYS A 296 5.22 -15.88 0.33
C LYS A 296 4.98 -16.17 -1.15
N GLU A 297 3.95 -16.92 -1.43
CA GLU A 297 3.48 -17.17 -2.79
C GLU A 297 2.78 -15.94 -3.36
N ARG A 298 2.17 -15.15 -2.47
CA ARG A 298 1.45 -13.93 -2.84
C ARG A 298 1.82 -12.76 -1.94
N ALA A 299 1.95 -11.60 -2.53
CA ALA A 299 2.03 -10.33 -1.82
C ALA A 299 0.63 -9.71 -1.69
N VAL A 300 0.30 -9.25 -0.50
CA VAL A 300 -1.02 -8.68 -0.18
C VAL A 300 -0.84 -7.32 0.45
N LEU A 301 -1.68 -6.35 0.06
CA LEU A 301 -1.74 -5.02 0.66
C LEU A 301 -3.15 -4.44 0.58
N SER A 302 -3.42 -3.45 1.46
CA SER A 302 -4.54 -2.53 1.39
C SER A 302 -4.00 -1.11 1.27
N PHE A 303 -4.63 -0.26 0.48
CA PHE A 303 -4.14 1.10 0.32
C PHE A 303 -5.25 2.08 -0.07
N VAL A 304 -4.97 3.36 0.13
CA VAL A 304 -5.75 4.47 -0.40
C VAL A 304 -4.81 5.55 -0.93
N PHE A 305 -5.09 6.04 -2.11
CA PHE A 305 -4.39 7.16 -2.74
C PHE A 305 -5.43 8.26 -3.04
N MET A 306 -5.21 9.44 -2.45
CA MET A 306 -6.17 10.53 -2.44
C MET A 306 -5.51 11.81 -2.93
N LYS A 307 -6.30 12.73 -3.50
CA LYS A 307 -5.85 14.09 -3.86
C LYS A 307 -6.75 15.13 -3.20
N LYS A 308 -6.17 16.18 -2.65
CA LYS A 308 -6.93 17.31 -2.15
C LYS A 308 -7.52 18.10 -3.30
N THR A 309 -8.78 18.48 -3.18
CA THR A 309 -9.48 19.28 -4.20
C THR A 309 -9.96 20.59 -3.59
N LYS A 310 -9.89 21.68 -4.35
CA LYS A 310 -10.42 23.01 -3.95
C LYS A 310 -11.96 23.04 -3.92
N ALA A 311 -12.61 22.14 -4.65
CA ALA A 311 -14.08 22.07 -4.68
C ALA A 311 -14.61 21.50 -3.37
N LYS A 312 -15.58 22.17 -2.77
CA LYS A 312 -16.36 21.60 -1.67
C LYS A 312 -16.93 20.26 -2.12
N TYR A 313 -16.79 19.25 -1.28
CA TYR A 313 -17.39 17.94 -1.51
C TYR A 313 -18.89 18.10 -1.66
N ALA A 314 -19.37 18.02 -2.89
CA ALA A 314 -20.75 17.65 -3.17
C ALA A 314 -20.70 16.14 -3.48
N PRO A 315 -21.32 15.27 -2.65
CA PRO A 315 -21.40 13.86 -3.00
C PRO A 315 -21.99 13.78 -4.40
N SER A 316 -21.32 13.06 -5.29
CA SER A 316 -21.91 12.72 -6.59
C SER A 316 -23.28 12.16 -6.30
N PRO A 317 -24.37 12.68 -6.90
CA PRO A 317 -25.70 12.15 -6.64
C PRO A 317 -25.62 10.65 -6.89
N SER A 318 -26.03 9.87 -5.87
CA SER A 318 -26.24 8.44 -6.05
C SER A 318 -27.06 8.32 -7.32
N PRO A 319 -26.68 7.53 -8.34
CA PRO A 319 -27.43 7.43 -9.56
C PRO A 319 -28.89 7.17 -9.19
N GLY A 320 -29.71 8.19 -9.40
CA GLY A 320 -31.12 8.16 -9.04
C GLY A 320 -31.75 6.95 -9.74
N ARG A 321 -32.72 6.31 -9.09
CA ARG A 321 -33.50 5.20 -9.63
C ARG A 321 -34.33 5.63 -10.87
N GLY A 322 -33.73 6.33 -11.83
CA GLY A 322 -34.52 6.96 -12.88
C GLY A 322 -33.83 7.40 -14.14
N SER A 323 -32.71 6.82 -14.55
CA SER A 323 -32.26 6.97 -15.95
C SER A 323 -32.09 5.63 -16.61
N ALA A 324 -33.00 5.27 -17.50
CA ALA A 324 -33.02 4.04 -18.29
C ALA A 324 -31.98 4.08 -19.43
N GLY A 325 -30.79 4.61 -19.21
CA GLY A 325 -29.65 4.54 -20.10
C GLY A 325 -28.67 3.49 -19.62
N MET A 326 -28.26 2.56 -20.47
CA MET A 326 -27.16 1.62 -20.22
C MET A 326 -25.84 2.38 -20.24
N GLU A 327 -25.49 3.02 -19.11
CA GLU A 327 -24.20 3.71 -18.98
C GLU A 327 -23.12 2.72 -18.56
N SER A 328 -22.01 2.72 -19.30
CA SER A 328 -20.81 2.01 -18.91
C SER A 328 -20.17 2.70 -17.70
N GLN A 329 -19.83 1.92 -16.67
CA GLN A 329 -19.19 2.41 -15.46
C GLN A 329 -17.88 1.70 -15.21
N ALA A 330 -16.92 2.44 -14.66
CA ALA A 330 -15.65 1.88 -14.24
C ALA A 330 -15.80 1.06 -12.94
N LEU A 331 -15.22 -0.13 -12.92
CA LEU A 331 -15.19 -1.05 -11.78
C LEU A 331 -13.75 -1.43 -11.45
N ARG A 332 -13.41 -1.43 -10.17
CA ARG A 332 -12.11 -1.93 -9.70
C ARG A 332 -12.26 -3.37 -9.22
N VAL A 333 -11.60 -4.31 -9.89
CA VAL A 333 -11.54 -5.70 -9.44
C VAL A 333 -10.78 -5.79 -8.12
N ILE A 334 -11.41 -6.41 -7.10
CA ILE A 334 -10.90 -6.48 -5.72
C ILE A 334 -10.74 -7.92 -5.20
N SER A 335 -10.95 -8.92 -6.06
CA SER A 335 -10.79 -10.33 -5.68
C SER A 335 -10.03 -11.11 -6.76
N ASP A 336 -9.60 -12.30 -6.37
CA ASP A 336 -9.23 -13.34 -7.33
C ASP A 336 -10.47 -13.90 -8.04
N ALA A 337 -10.22 -14.65 -9.10
CA ALA A 337 -11.24 -15.45 -9.74
C ALA A 337 -11.70 -16.58 -8.81
N PHE A 338 -12.97 -16.90 -8.84
CA PHE A 338 -13.55 -18.05 -8.14
C PHE A 338 -14.62 -18.72 -9.00
N PRO A 339 -14.81 -20.05 -8.85
CA PRO A 339 -15.77 -20.78 -9.66
C PRO A 339 -17.21 -20.39 -9.32
N LEU A 340 -18.03 -20.27 -10.37
CA LEU A 340 -19.48 -20.12 -10.32
C LEU A 340 -20.15 -21.34 -10.97
N PRO A 341 -21.46 -21.60 -10.70
CA PRO A 341 -22.21 -22.65 -11.39
C PRO A 341 -22.12 -22.53 -12.91
N ARG A 342 -22.31 -23.67 -13.59
CA ARG A 342 -22.28 -23.80 -15.08
C ARG A 342 -20.94 -23.42 -15.70
N GLN A 343 -19.83 -23.84 -15.07
CA GLN A 343 -18.44 -23.58 -15.54
C GLN A 343 -18.10 -22.11 -15.73
N ARG A 344 -18.79 -21.22 -15.04
CA ARG A 344 -18.52 -19.78 -15.07
C ARG A 344 -17.49 -19.40 -13.99
N VAL A 345 -16.93 -18.23 -14.15
CA VAL A 345 -15.98 -17.61 -13.22
C VAL A 345 -16.55 -16.29 -12.72
N GLY A 346 -16.32 -16.02 -11.44
CA GLY A 346 -16.70 -14.77 -10.79
C GLY A 346 -15.52 -14.00 -10.26
N ARG A 347 -15.64 -12.67 -10.25
CA ARG A 347 -14.75 -11.77 -9.50
C ARG A 347 -15.57 -10.68 -8.83
N TYR A 348 -15.20 -10.33 -7.59
CA TYR A 348 -15.78 -9.15 -6.98
C TYR A 348 -15.07 -7.89 -7.47
N ALA A 349 -15.85 -6.85 -7.70
CA ALA A 349 -15.40 -5.52 -8.07
C ALA A 349 -16.12 -4.45 -7.25
N CYS A 350 -15.51 -3.28 -7.13
CA CYS A 350 -16.08 -2.10 -6.48
C CYS A 350 -16.44 -1.06 -7.54
N SER A 351 -17.64 -0.48 -7.44
CA SER A 351 -18.15 0.55 -8.35
C SER A 351 -18.91 1.63 -7.58
N GLY A 352 -19.31 2.71 -8.27
CA GLY A 352 -20.19 3.75 -7.72
C GLY A 352 -21.58 3.23 -7.30
N GLN A 353 -22.02 2.08 -7.82
CA GLN A 353 -23.27 1.43 -7.44
C GLN A 353 -23.10 0.42 -6.29
N GLY A 354 -21.88 0.24 -5.79
CA GLY A 354 -21.59 -0.66 -4.68
C GLY A 354 -20.73 -1.87 -5.07
N LEU A 355 -20.82 -2.92 -4.25
CA LEU A 355 -20.14 -4.18 -4.52
C LEU A 355 -20.81 -4.89 -5.70
N THR A 356 -19.98 -5.28 -6.66
CA THR A 356 -20.40 -5.93 -7.92
C THR A 356 -19.77 -7.31 -8.02
N LEU A 357 -20.52 -8.29 -8.52
CA LEU A 357 -20.05 -9.59 -8.94
C LEU A 357 -20.00 -9.61 -10.47
N LEU A 358 -18.81 -9.53 -11.02
CA LEU A 358 -18.54 -9.79 -12.44
C LEU A 358 -18.61 -11.29 -12.67
N ALA A 359 -19.44 -11.73 -13.59
CA ALA A 359 -19.63 -13.14 -13.92
C ALA A 359 -19.52 -13.37 -15.42
N GLY A 360 -18.67 -14.30 -15.82
CA GLY A 360 -18.42 -14.61 -17.24
C GLY A 360 -17.73 -15.94 -17.40
N ASP A 361 -17.16 -16.18 -18.57
CA ASP A 361 -16.29 -17.32 -18.81
C ASP A 361 -14.82 -17.03 -18.46
N GLU A 362 -13.97 -18.05 -18.44
CA GLU A 362 -12.56 -17.92 -18.14
C GLU A 362 -11.83 -16.98 -19.10
N SER A 363 -12.24 -16.96 -20.37
CA SER A 363 -11.58 -16.15 -21.41
C SER A 363 -11.85 -14.65 -21.24
N SER A 364 -12.98 -14.27 -20.70
CA SER A 364 -13.36 -12.87 -20.43
C SER A 364 -12.86 -12.42 -19.06
N ILE A 365 -13.21 -13.13 -18.01
CA ILE A 365 -12.90 -12.78 -16.62
C ILE A 365 -11.43 -13.02 -16.24
N GLY A 366 -10.76 -13.99 -16.86
CA GLY A 366 -9.36 -14.32 -16.60
C GLY A 366 -8.40 -13.13 -16.81
N LYS A 367 -8.74 -12.21 -17.71
CA LYS A 367 -7.96 -11.00 -17.99
C LYS A 367 -8.11 -9.91 -16.93
N ALA A 368 -9.15 -9.96 -16.12
CA ALA A 368 -9.48 -8.96 -15.12
C ALA A 368 -8.82 -9.25 -13.77
N SER A 369 -7.48 -9.22 -13.68
CA SER A 369 -6.74 -9.50 -12.44
C SER A 369 -7.11 -8.53 -11.29
N SER A 370 -6.82 -8.93 -10.05
CA SER A 370 -6.97 -8.06 -8.87
C SER A 370 -6.24 -6.73 -9.10
N GLY A 371 -6.93 -5.62 -8.87
CA GLY A 371 -6.42 -4.28 -9.18
C GLY A 371 -6.68 -3.78 -10.61
N ALA A 372 -7.25 -4.59 -11.50
CA ALA A 372 -7.64 -4.12 -12.83
C ALA A 372 -8.82 -3.14 -12.74
N LEU A 373 -8.79 -2.10 -13.56
CA LEU A 373 -9.95 -1.24 -13.83
C LEU A 373 -10.59 -1.73 -15.12
N VAL A 374 -11.86 -2.07 -15.04
CA VAL A 374 -12.66 -2.56 -16.16
C VAL A 374 -13.93 -1.73 -16.30
N ASP A 375 -14.43 -1.61 -17.50
CA ASP A 375 -15.71 -0.96 -17.76
C ASP A 375 -16.77 -2.02 -17.97
N ALA A 376 -17.93 -1.85 -17.35
CA ALA A 376 -19.06 -2.74 -17.54
C ALA A 376 -20.38 -1.98 -17.53
N VAL A 377 -21.36 -2.54 -18.23
CA VAL A 377 -22.71 -2.00 -18.36
C VAL A 377 -23.62 -2.66 -17.35
N PHE A 378 -24.31 -1.86 -16.55
CA PHE A 378 -25.29 -2.37 -15.61
C PHE A 378 -26.65 -2.55 -16.29
N GLY A 379 -27.13 -3.79 -16.34
CA GLY A 379 -28.47 -4.08 -16.90
C GLY A 379 -29.60 -3.52 -16.03
N GLY A 380 -30.68 -3.06 -16.64
CA GLY A 380 -31.81 -2.34 -16.03
C GLY A 380 -32.68 -3.12 -15.01
N GLY A 381 -32.17 -4.15 -14.37
CA GLY A 381 -32.93 -4.96 -13.40
C GLY A 381 -32.25 -5.21 -12.07
N GLY A 382 -31.03 -4.73 -11.87
CA GLY A 382 -30.33 -4.73 -10.58
C GLY A 382 -30.26 -6.09 -9.87
N LYS A 383 -30.16 -7.21 -10.61
CA LYS A 383 -30.04 -8.55 -10.02
C LYS A 383 -28.88 -8.60 -9.02
N ARG A 384 -29.14 -9.15 -7.86
CA ARG A 384 -28.13 -9.32 -6.83
C ARG A 384 -27.83 -10.79 -6.58
N ASP A 385 -26.56 -11.09 -6.39
CA ASP A 385 -26.16 -12.41 -5.91
C ASP A 385 -26.72 -12.65 -4.51
N PRO A 386 -27.56 -13.68 -4.29
CA PRO A 386 -28.22 -13.90 -3.01
C PRO A 386 -27.22 -14.19 -1.88
N LYS A 387 -26.06 -14.75 -2.20
CA LYS A 387 -25.04 -15.10 -1.22
C LYS A 387 -24.22 -13.90 -0.75
N SER A 388 -23.88 -13.00 -1.65
CA SER A 388 -23.04 -11.86 -1.36
C SER A 388 -23.80 -10.54 -1.24
N GLY A 389 -24.98 -10.42 -1.84
CA GLY A 389 -25.69 -9.15 -2.00
C GLY A 389 -25.06 -8.23 -3.09
N ALA A 390 -24.00 -8.67 -3.76
CA ALA A 390 -23.36 -7.91 -4.82
C ALA A 390 -24.27 -7.77 -6.04
N LEU A 391 -24.20 -6.63 -6.73
CA LEU A 391 -24.85 -6.46 -8.02
C LEU A 391 -24.22 -7.43 -9.03
N LEU A 392 -25.05 -8.22 -9.70
CA LEU A 392 -24.59 -9.16 -10.73
C LEU A 392 -24.45 -8.44 -12.06
N VAL A 393 -23.26 -8.52 -12.64
CA VAL A 393 -22.96 -7.98 -13.97
C VAL A 393 -22.37 -9.10 -14.82
N GLU A 394 -22.98 -9.32 -15.98
CA GLU A 394 -22.44 -10.22 -17.00
C GLU A 394 -21.30 -9.50 -17.73
N TYR A 395 -20.15 -10.19 -17.83
CA TYR A 395 -18.92 -9.61 -18.35
C TYR A 395 -18.38 -10.39 -19.55
#